data_b781a8ee413a53fb1e041f0ec2e12a75
#
_entry.id   b781a8ee413a53fb1e041f0ec2e12a75
#
_cell.length_a   1.000
_cell.length_b   1.000
_cell.length_c   1.000
_cell.angle_alpha   90.00
_cell.angle_beta   90.00
_cell.angle_gamma   90.00
#
_symmetry.space_group_name_H-M   'P 1'
#
loop_
_entity.id
_entity.type
_entity.pdbx_description
1 polymer ?
#
loop_
_entity_poly.entity_id
_entity_poly.type
_entity_poly.pdbx_seq_one_letter_code
_entity_poly.pdbx_strand_id
1 'polypeptide(L)'
;MAANLEDVPSLDLMHELLRRMKCSSKPDKRLILIGPPGSGKGTQSPIIKDDYCLCHLATGDMLRAAVAAKTPLGIKAKEAMNKGELVSHDLVVGIIDEAMMKPSCQKGFILDGFPRTVTQAQKLDEMLAKQGANVDKVLNFCIDDAVLEERLLVVDHSAVEDLHSNCTPVSE
;
A
#
# COMPACT_ATOMS: atom_id res chain seq x y z
N MET A 1 -6.64 -20.47 4.74
CA MET A 1 -6.33 -21.39 5.85
C MET A 1 -6.34 -20.56 7.12
N ALA A 2 -7.13 -20.95 8.12
CA ALA A 2 -7.08 -20.32 9.44
C ALA A 2 -5.72 -20.66 10.07
N ALA A 3 -5.00 -19.68 10.60
CA ALA A 3 -3.78 -19.93 11.34
C ALA A 3 -4.14 -20.79 12.58
N ASN A 4 -3.37 -21.85 12.84
CA ASN A 4 -3.55 -22.62 14.04
C ASN A 4 -3.11 -21.76 15.25
N LEU A 5 -4.03 -21.38 16.11
CA LEU A 5 -3.76 -20.50 17.24
C LEU A 5 -2.84 -21.15 18.28
N GLU A 6 -2.72 -22.47 18.28
CA GLU A 6 -1.86 -23.23 19.20
C GLU A 6 -0.36 -23.00 18.91
N ASP A 7 -0.02 -22.66 17.65
CA ASP A 7 1.36 -22.42 17.21
C ASP A 7 1.80 -20.97 17.38
N VAL A 8 0.89 -20.08 17.82
CA VAL A 8 1.19 -18.65 18.01
C VAL A 8 1.59 -18.39 19.46
N PRO A 9 2.74 -17.72 19.71
CA PRO A 9 3.16 -17.37 21.07
C PRO A 9 2.08 -16.58 21.82
N SER A 10 1.85 -16.91 23.09
CA SER A 10 0.80 -16.26 23.90
C SER A 10 0.96 -14.76 23.99
N LEU A 11 2.21 -14.25 23.95
CA LEU A 11 2.50 -12.83 23.99
C LEU A 11 2.00 -12.13 22.70
N ASP A 12 2.16 -12.75 21.54
CA ASP A 12 1.71 -12.21 20.25
C ASP A 12 0.18 -12.19 20.19
N LEU A 13 -0.47 -13.25 20.72
CA LEU A 13 -1.94 -13.29 20.85
C LEU A 13 -2.45 -12.17 21.77
N MET A 14 -1.77 -11.93 22.87
CA MET A 14 -2.13 -10.87 23.80
C MET A 14 -1.95 -9.48 23.18
N HIS A 15 -0.85 -9.23 22.48
CA HIS A 15 -0.60 -8.00 21.76
C HIS A 15 -1.68 -7.74 20.70
N GLU A 16 -2.04 -8.76 19.94
CA GLU A 16 -3.09 -8.65 18.91
C GLU A 16 -4.48 -8.40 19.53
N LEU A 17 -4.81 -9.03 20.64
CA LEU A 17 -6.06 -8.76 21.36
C LEU A 17 -6.12 -7.32 21.87
N LEU A 18 -5.05 -6.84 22.51
CA LEU A 18 -4.97 -5.45 22.98
C LEU A 18 -5.08 -4.46 21.82
N ARG A 19 -4.43 -4.74 20.69
CA ARG A 19 -4.55 -3.95 19.48
C ARG A 19 -6.01 -3.89 19.00
N ARG A 20 -6.69 -5.03 18.89
CA ARG A 20 -8.10 -5.09 18.48
C ARG A 20 -9.02 -4.36 19.45
N MET A 21 -8.80 -4.47 20.74
CA MET A 21 -9.55 -3.72 21.75
C MET A 21 -9.35 -2.20 21.59
N LYS A 22 -8.11 -1.74 21.41
CA LYS A 22 -7.81 -0.34 21.11
C LYS A 22 -8.52 0.11 19.81
N CYS A 23 -8.52 -0.75 18.80
CA CYS A 23 -9.12 -0.44 17.51
C CYS A 23 -10.65 -0.44 17.52
N SER A 24 -11.28 -1.18 18.42
CA SER A 24 -12.76 -1.28 18.45
C SER A 24 -13.44 0.06 18.72
N SER A 25 -12.81 0.93 19.52
CA SER A 25 -13.32 2.26 19.86
C SER A 25 -13.01 3.34 18.80
N LYS A 26 -12.16 3.05 17.79
CA LYS A 26 -11.80 4.01 16.77
C LYS A 26 -12.88 4.08 15.69
N PRO A 27 -13.21 5.28 15.17
CA PRO A 27 -14.12 5.42 14.06
C PRO A 27 -13.52 4.86 12.77
N ASP A 28 -14.36 4.34 11.90
CA ASP A 28 -13.94 3.92 10.56
C ASP A 28 -13.44 5.12 9.77
N LYS A 29 -12.34 4.95 9.03
CA LYS A 29 -11.72 6.00 8.24
C LYS A 29 -11.23 5.46 6.90
N ARG A 30 -11.45 6.23 5.84
CA ARG A 30 -10.99 5.93 4.47
C ARG A 30 -10.19 7.11 3.97
N LEU A 31 -8.88 6.94 3.95
CA LEU A 31 -7.92 8.01 3.66
C LEU A 31 -7.21 7.74 2.34
N ILE A 32 -6.96 8.79 1.58
CA ILE A 32 -6.11 8.75 0.39
C ILE A 32 -4.89 9.63 0.64
N LEU A 33 -3.71 9.11 0.36
CA LEU A 33 -2.45 9.87 0.40
C LEU A 33 -2.00 10.16 -1.02
N ILE A 34 -1.86 11.44 -1.34
CA ILE A 34 -1.32 11.93 -2.61
C ILE A 34 -0.08 12.77 -2.38
N GLY A 35 0.78 12.83 -3.38
CA GLY A 35 2.03 13.59 -3.33
C GLY A 35 3.14 12.89 -4.11
N PRO A 36 4.22 13.59 -4.44
CA PRO A 36 5.34 13.04 -5.23
C PRO A 36 6.12 11.96 -4.46
N PRO A 37 6.92 11.13 -5.15
CA PRO A 37 7.91 10.28 -4.52
C PRO A 37 8.83 11.11 -3.63
N GLY A 38 9.27 10.60 -2.49
CA GLY A 38 10.14 11.36 -1.58
C GLY A 38 9.42 12.37 -0.67
N SER A 39 8.10 12.60 -0.83
CA SER A 39 7.34 13.57 -0.01
C SER A 39 7.08 13.11 1.45
N GLY A 40 7.48 11.90 1.82
CA GLY A 40 7.32 11.38 3.18
C GLY A 40 6.06 10.57 3.42
N LYS A 41 5.25 10.27 2.38
CA LYS A 41 4.05 9.41 2.52
C LYS A 41 4.36 8.09 3.21
N GLY A 42 5.39 7.37 2.75
CA GLY A 42 5.79 6.08 3.32
C GLY A 42 6.22 6.14 4.78
N THR A 43 6.73 7.27 5.25
CA THR A 43 7.09 7.51 6.66
C THR A 43 5.86 7.77 7.52
N GLN A 44 4.88 8.51 7.00
CA GLN A 44 3.68 8.90 7.75
C GLN A 44 2.59 7.82 7.72
N SER A 45 2.50 7.04 6.64
CA SER A 45 1.48 5.99 6.49
C SER A 45 1.43 4.98 7.64
N PRO A 46 2.56 4.43 8.15
CA PRO A 46 2.54 3.51 9.29
C PRO A 46 2.01 4.16 10.56
N ILE A 47 2.37 5.42 10.82
CA ILE A 47 1.93 6.17 12.00
C ILE A 47 0.41 6.36 11.96
N ILE A 48 -0.12 6.86 10.84
CA ILE A 48 -1.56 7.05 10.66
C ILE A 48 -2.30 5.72 10.72
N LYS A 49 -1.75 4.66 10.09
CA LYS A 49 -2.28 3.30 10.13
C LYS A 49 -2.47 2.80 11.56
N ASP A 50 -1.44 2.97 12.41
CA ASP A 50 -1.47 2.46 13.77
C ASP A 50 -2.37 3.32 14.69
N ASP A 51 -2.40 4.64 14.48
CA ASP A 51 -3.25 5.55 15.24
C ASP A 51 -4.74 5.33 14.98
N TYR A 52 -5.12 5.09 13.73
CA TYR A 52 -6.52 4.91 13.32
C TYR A 52 -6.92 3.45 13.11
N CYS A 53 -5.98 2.50 13.27
CA CYS A 53 -6.20 1.07 13.05
C CYS A 53 -6.67 0.73 11.63
N LEU A 54 -6.13 1.40 10.64
CA LEU A 54 -6.45 1.22 9.23
C LEU A 54 -5.56 0.16 8.58
N CYS A 55 -5.99 -0.42 7.48
CA CYS A 55 -5.08 -1.16 6.62
C CYS A 55 -4.38 -0.20 5.65
N HIS A 56 -3.12 -0.49 5.31
CA HIS A 56 -2.35 0.28 4.34
C HIS A 56 -2.37 -0.43 2.99
N LEU A 57 -2.90 0.23 1.98
CA LEU A 57 -3.07 -0.24 0.62
C LEU A 57 -2.14 0.56 -0.31
N ALA A 58 -0.86 0.19 -0.33
CA ALA A 58 0.10 0.73 -1.30
C ALA A 58 -0.09 0.02 -2.64
N THR A 59 -0.69 0.70 -3.62
CA THR A 59 -1.09 0.08 -4.89
C THR A 59 0.05 -0.56 -5.66
N GLY A 60 1.25 0.03 -5.62
CA GLY A 60 2.42 -0.56 -6.25
C GLY A 60 2.83 -1.89 -5.62
N ASP A 61 2.80 -1.99 -4.28
CA ASP A 61 3.13 -3.23 -3.56
C ASP A 61 2.07 -4.29 -3.77
N MET A 62 0.80 -3.89 -3.76
CA MET A 62 -0.32 -4.78 -4.01
C MET A 62 -0.24 -5.39 -5.40
N LEU A 63 0.08 -4.59 -6.42
CA LEU A 63 0.25 -5.06 -7.79
C LEU A 63 1.41 -6.07 -7.88
N ARG A 64 2.56 -5.75 -7.28
CA ARG A 64 3.71 -6.67 -7.21
C ARG A 64 3.36 -7.97 -6.50
N ALA A 65 2.67 -7.89 -5.36
CA ALA A 65 2.22 -9.04 -4.60
C ALA A 65 1.23 -9.91 -5.38
N ALA A 66 0.25 -9.32 -6.08
CA ALA A 66 -0.70 -10.03 -6.91
C ALA A 66 -0.01 -10.78 -8.05
N VAL A 67 0.98 -10.15 -8.70
CA VAL A 67 1.80 -10.78 -9.75
C VAL A 67 2.61 -11.94 -9.18
N ALA A 68 3.26 -11.77 -8.04
CA ALA A 68 4.06 -12.80 -7.38
C ALA A 68 3.19 -13.99 -6.93
N ALA A 69 2.01 -13.73 -6.38
CA ALA A 69 1.05 -14.74 -5.96
C ALA A 69 0.29 -15.41 -7.13
N LYS A 70 0.52 -14.95 -8.37
CA LYS A 70 -0.16 -15.46 -9.57
C LYS A 70 -1.68 -15.47 -9.43
N THR A 71 -2.26 -14.45 -8.80
CA THR A 71 -3.71 -14.30 -8.75
C THR A 71 -4.27 -14.07 -10.17
N PRO A 72 -5.55 -14.33 -10.43
CA PRO A 72 -6.13 -14.07 -11.75
C PRO A 72 -5.93 -12.63 -12.25
N LEU A 73 -6.04 -11.65 -11.34
CA LEU A 73 -5.76 -10.24 -11.64
C LEU A 73 -4.26 -9.98 -11.81
N GLY A 74 -3.41 -10.64 -11.00
CA GLY A 74 -1.96 -10.54 -11.09
C GLY A 74 -1.40 -11.09 -12.41
N ILE A 75 -1.95 -12.19 -12.94
CA ILE A 75 -1.57 -12.76 -14.22
C ILE A 75 -1.87 -11.75 -15.35
N LYS A 76 -3.08 -11.18 -15.38
CA LYS A 76 -3.46 -10.15 -16.37
C LYS A 76 -2.58 -8.90 -16.27
N ALA A 77 -2.27 -8.48 -15.04
CA ALA A 77 -1.37 -7.36 -14.81
C ALA A 77 0.04 -7.63 -15.36
N LYS A 78 0.57 -8.83 -15.12
CA LYS A 78 1.88 -9.25 -15.63
C LYS A 78 1.92 -9.29 -17.17
N GLU A 79 0.85 -9.77 -17.79
CA GLU A 79 0.73 -9.80 -19.26
C GLU A 79 0.77 -8.39 -19.87
N ALA A 80 0.03 -7.43 -19.28
CA ALA A 80 0.07 -6.03 -19.70
C ALA A 80 1.46 -5.43 -19.52
N MET A 81 2.11 -5.65 -18.37
CA MET A 81 3.46 -5.17 -18.09
C MET A 81 4.49 -5.76 -19.07
N ASN A 82 4.40 -7.05 -19.41
CA ASN A 82 5.31 -7.71 -20.37
C ASN A 82 5.16 -7.16 -21.78
N LYS A 83 3.98 -6.67 -22.16
CA LYS A 83 3.72 -6.01 -23.44
C LYS A 83 4.14 -4.53 -23.45
N GLY A 84 4.62 -3.99 -22.31
CA GLY A 84 4.90 -2.56 -22.15
C GLY A 84 3.64 -1.70 -22.09
N GLU A 85 2.47 -2.31 -21.87
CA GLU A 85 1.21 -1.63 -21.74
C GLU A 85 1.01 -1.15 -20.29
N LEU A 86 0.30 -0.03 -20.10
CA LEU A 86 -0.13 0.40 -18.78
C LEU A 86 -1.18 -0.58 -18.23
N VAL A 87 -1.01 -0.97 -16.99
CA VAL A 87 -2.02 -1.79 -16.30
C VAL A 87 -3.35 -1.03 -16.30
N SER A 88 -4.41 -1.70 -16.77
CA SER A 88 -5.71 -1.05 -16.91
C SER A 88 -6.26 -0.56 -15.56
N HIS A 89 -7.01 0.54 -15.59
CA HIS A 89 -7.61 1.12 -14.39
C HIS A 89 -8.51 0.11 -13.66
N ASP A 90 -9.24 -0.71 -14.41
CA ASP A 90 -10.14 -1.73 -13.87
C ASP A 90 -9.39 -2.83 -13.11
N LEU A 91 -8.20 -3.23 -13.60
CA LEU A 91 -7.34 -4.19 -12.91
C LEU A 91 -6.85 -3.64 -11.56
N VAL A 92 -6.42 -2.38 -11.52
CA VAL A 92 -5.94 -1.76 -10.28
C VAL A 92 -7.09 -1.64 -9.27
N VAL A 93 -8.27 -1.17 -9.72
CA VAL A 93 -9.47 -1.07 -8.86
C VAL A 93 -9.89 -2.46 -8.36
N GLY A 94 -9.86 -3.49 -9.19
CA GLY A 94 -10.16 -4.87 -8.77
C GLY A 94 -9.22 -5.40 -7.69
N ILE A 95 -7.90 -5.12 -7.80
CA ILE A 95 -6.92 -5.51 -6.78
C ILE A 95 -7.17 -4.76 -5.46
N ILE A 96 -7.57 -3.49 -5.53
CA ILE A 96 -7.92 -2.69 -4.36
C ILE A 96 -9.18 -3.27 -3.70
N ASP A 97 -10.20 -3.57 -4.48
CA ASP A 97 -11.47 -4.15 -4.01
C ASP A 97 -11.23 -5.48 -3.27
N GLU A 98 -10.48 -6.42 -3.87
CA GLU A 98 -10.09 -7.67 -3.20
C GLU A 98 -9.35 -7.44 -1.88
N ALA A 99 -8.47 -6.44 -1.83
CA ALA A 99 -7.71 -6.14 -0.62
C ALA A 99 -8.57 -5.52 0.48
N MET A 100 -9.54 -4.69 0.11
CA MET A 100 -10.47 -4.05 1.06
C MET A 100 -11.40 -5.06 1.75
N MET A 101 -11.69 -6.19 1.11
CA MET A 101 -12.50 -7.27 1.69
C MET A 101 -11.79 -8.03 2.81
N LYS A 102 -10.49 -7.81 3.03
CA LYS A 102 -9.75 -8.49 4.09
C LYS A 102 -10.21 -8.04 5.48
N PRO A 103 -10.23 -8.95 6.47
CA PRO A 103 -10.59 -8.59 7.86
C PRO A 103 -9.74 -7.47 8.46
N SER A 104 -8.49 -7.31 8.01
CA SER A 104 -7.60 -6.24 8.45
C SER A 104 -8.05 -4.83 7.99
N CYS A 105 -8.93 -4.74 6.99
CA CYS A 105 -9.44 -3.49 6.43
C CYS A 105 -10.85 -3.11 6.93
N GLN A 106 -11.41 -3.84 7.89
CA GLN A 106 -12.77 -3.59 8.41
C GLN A 106 -12.93 -2.19 9.01
N LYS A 107 -11.88 -1.63 9.62
CA LYS A 107 -11.88 -0.26 10.18
C LYS A 107 -11.62 0.83 9.14
N GLY A 108 -11.38 0.43 7.89
CA GLY A 108 -11.06 1.31 6.79
C GLY A 108 -9.63 1.16 6.31
N PHE A 109 -9.18 2.11 5.50
CA PHE A 109 -7.92 1.99 4.78
C PHE A 109 -7.21 3.32 4.59
N ILE A 110 -5.91 3.21 4.34
CA ILE A 110 -5.09 4.26 3.75
C ILE A 110 -4.70 3.78 2.36
N LEU A 111 -5.11 4.50 1.33
CA LEU A 111 -4.77 4.21 -0.06
C LEU A 111 -3.60 5.09 -0.48
N ASP A 112 -2.45 4.49 -0.81
CA ASP A 112 -1.23 5.19 -1.23
C ASP A 112 -0.90 4.88 -2.68
N GLY A 113 -0.61 5.96 -3.44
CA GLY A 113 -0.25 5.87 -4.85
C GLY A 113 -1.43 5.68 -5.82
N PHE A 114 -2.67 5.83 -5.35
CA PHE A 114 -3.89 5.77 -6.14
C PHE A 114 -4.98 6.64 -5.48
N PRO A 115 -5.83 7.34 -6.25
CA PRO A 115 -5.82 7.48 -7.71
C PRO A 115 -4.74 8.44 -8.22
N ARG A 116 -4.31 8.30 -9.48
CA ARG A 116 -3.38 9.19 -10.16
C ARG A 116 -4.02 9.99 -11.29
N THR A 117 -5.23 9.64 -11.67
CA THR A 117 -6.02 10.32 -12.72
C THR A 117 -7.46 10.48 -12.28
N VAL A 118 -8.16 11.44 -12.89
CA VAL A 118 -9.59 11.67 -12.63
C VAL A 118 -10.42 10.42 -12.91
N THR A 119 -10.13 9.70 -14.01
CA THR A 119 -10.83 8.46 -14.35
C THR A 119 -10.66 7.38 -13.28
N GLN A 120 -9.47 7.28 -12.66
CA GLN A 120 -9.24 6.36 -11.55
C GLN A 120 -10.02 6.79 -10.31
N ALA A 121 -10.10 8.08 -10.02
CA ALA A 121 -10.89 8.60 -8.90
C ALA A 121 -12.38 8.27 -9.07
N GLN A 122 -12.94 8.50 -10.26
CA GLN A 122 -14.34 8.16 -10.56
C GLN A 122 -14.63 6.67 -10.37
N LYS A 123 -13.74 5.79 -10.87
CA LYS A 123 -13.90 4.33 -10.68
C LYS A 123 -13.77 3.90 -9.22
N LEU A 124 -12.91 4.55 -8.45
CA LEU A 124 -12.82 4.31 -7.02
C LEU A 124 -14.10 4.72 -6.30
N ASP A 125 -14.62 5.90 -6.60
CA ASP A 125 -15.88 6.40 -6.03
C ASP A 125 -17.07 5.48 -6.37
N GLU A 126 -17.17 5.02 -7.63
CA GLU A 126 -18.20 4.06 -8.05
C GLU A 126 -18.09 2.73 -7.29
N MET A 127 -16.88 2.24 -7.08
CA MET A 127 -16.64 1.01 -6.33
C MET A 127 -17.04 1.17 -4.86
N LEU A 128 -16.60 2.25 -4.22
CA LEU A 128 -16.94 2.55 -2.82
C LEU A 128 -18.44 2.78 -2.63
N ALA A 129 -19.10 3.48 -3.55
CA ALA A 129 -20.53 3.71 -3.51
C ALA A 129 -21.35 2.40 -3.53
N LYS A 130 -20.92 1.39 -4.28
CA LYS A 130 -21.53 0.04 -4.27
C LYS A 130 -21.46 -0.64 -2.92
N GLN A 131 -20.45 -0.29 -2.11
CA GLN A 131 -20.26 -0.79 -0.74
C GLN A 131 -20.91 0.13 0.32
N GLY A 132 -21.60 1.19 -0.09
CA GLY A 132 -22.17 2.19 0.81
C GLY A 132 -21.10 3.02 1.54
N ALA A 133 -19.92 3.16 0.97
CA ALA A 133 -18.76 3.82 1.55
C ALA A 133 -18.31 5.02 0.71
N ASN A 134 -17.63 5.96 1.36
CA ASN A 134 -17.04 7.13 0.70
C ASN A 134 -15.64 7.38 1.27
N VAL A 135 -14.83 8.14 0.55
CA VAL A 135 -13.54 8.65 1.02
C VAL A 135 -13.79 9.74 2.08
N ASP A 136 -13.21 9.61 3.27
CA ASP A 136 -13.39 10.59 4.34
C ASP A 136 -12.46 11.80 4.16
N LYS A 137 -11.20 11.56 3.82
CA LYS A 137 -10.20 12.63 3.63
C LYS A 137 -9.16 12.23 2.58
N VAL A 138 -8.68 13.25 1.87
CA VAL A 138 -7.50 13.18 1.02
C VAL A 138 -6.41 14.03 1.64
N LEU A 139 -5.25 13.42 1.92
CA LEU A 139 -4.07 14.09 2.47
C LEU A 139 -3.08 14.32 1.35
N ASN A 140 -2.87 15.59 0.98
CA ASN A 140 -1.91 15.98 -0.03
C ASN A 140 -0.57 16.38 0.63
N PHE A 141 0.48 15.63 0.33
CA PHE A 141 1.83 15.90 0.80
C PHE A 141 2.53 16.84 -0.17
N CYS A 142 2.49 18.13 0.15
CA CYS A 142 3.21 19.15 -0.59
C CYS A 142 4.62 19.30 0.00
N ILE A 143 5.62 19.35 -0.88
CA ILE A 143 7.02 19.53 -0.53
C ILE A 143 7.65 20.46 -1.58
N ASP A 144 8.63 21.25 -1.17
CA ASP A 144 9.41 22.08 -2.09
C ASP A 144 10.23 21.21 -3.04
N ASP A 145 10.28 21.59 -4.31
CA ASP A 145 10.98 20.84 -5.35
C ASP A 145 12.48 20.69 -5.06
N ALA A 146 13.12 21.71 -4.49
CA ALA A 146 14.53 21.67 -4.12
C ALA A 146 14.81 20.61 -3.05
N VAL A 147 13.92 20.48 -2.05
CA VAL A 147 14.02 19.45 -1.02
C VAL A 147 13.74 18.07 -1.61
N LEU A 148 12.86 17.99 -2.60
CA LEU A 148 12.54 16.73 -3.27
C LEU A 148 13.72 16.22 -4.09
N GLU A 149 14.38 17.12 -4.84
CA GLU A 149 15.59 16.81 -5.61
C GLU A 149 16.71 16.31 -4.69
N GLU A 150 16.98 16.97 -3.57
CA GLU A 150 17.98 16.53 -2.59
C GLU A 150 17.68 15.12 -2.07
N ARG A 151 16.44 14.84 -1.71
CA ARG A 151 16.04 13.52 -1.20
C ARG A 151 16.16 12.42 -2.24
N LEU A 152 15.82 12.69 -3.49
CA LEU A 152 15.90 11.70 -4.56
C LEU A 152 17.35 11.40 -4.95
N LEU A 153 18.23 12.41 -4.94
CA LEU A 153 19.66 12.22 -5.22
C LEU A 153 20.34 11.33 -4.15
N VAL A 154 19.97 11.48 -2.88
CA VAL A 154 20.52 10.64 -1.78
C VAL A 154 20.09 9.17 -1.94
N VAL A 155 18.86 8.91 -2.38
CA VAL A 155 18.37 7.54 -2.59
C VAL A 155 19.13 6.84 -3.72
N ASP A 156 19.46 7.54 -4.80
CA ASP A 156 20.26 6.96 -5.91
C ASP A 156 21.69 6.63 -5.46
N HIS A 157 22.32 7.44 -4.63
CA HIS A 157 23.65 7.17 -4.11
C HIS A 157 23.70 5.93 -3.20
N SER A 158 22.73 5.75 -2.31
CA SER A 158 22.66 4.58 -1.44
C SER A 158 22.42 3.28 -2.20
N ALA A 159 21.66 3.30 -3.29
CA ALA A 159 21.45 2.14 -4.15
C ALA A 159 22.71 1.73 -4.94
N VAL A 160 23.61 2.68 -5.23
CA VAL A 160 24.89 2.41 -5.92
C VAL A 160 25.93 1.84 -4.94
N GLU A 161 25.95 2.29 -3.69
CA GLU A 161 26.86 1.75 -2.66
C GLU A 161 26.53 0.31 -2.29
N ASP A 162 25.26 -0.06 -2.22
CA ASP A 162 24.82 -1.44 -1.96
C ASP A 162 25.18 -2.41 -3.11
N LEU A 163 25.29 -1.91 -4.35
CA LEU A 163 25.75 -2.71 -5.50
C LEU A 163 27.27 -2.93 -5.50
N HIS A 164 28.04 -2.00 -4.95
CA HIS A 164 29.50 -2.13 -4.85
C HIS A 164 29.96 -3.03 -3.68
N SER A 165 29.17 -3.10 -2.61
CA SER A 165 29.52 -3.93 -1.43
C SER A 165 29.28 -5.43 -1.66
N ASN A 166 28.54 -5.82 -2.69
CA ASN A 166 28.24 -7.21 -3.04
C ASN A 166 29.17 -7.82 -4.13
N CYS A 167 30.15 -7.08 -4.63
CA CYS A 167 31.20 -7.61 -5.49
C CYS A 167 32.41 -8.07 -4.65
N THR A 168 32.36 -9.28 -4.09
CA THR A 168 33.56 -9.97 -3.65
C THR A 168 34.31 -10.46 -4.88
N PRO A 169 35.64 -10.16 -5.02
CA PRO A 169 36.43 -10.72 -6.09
C PRO A 169 36.59 -12.22 -5.86
N VAL A 170 36.18 -12.99 -6.88
CA VAL A 170 36.53 -14.42 -6.94
C VAL A 170 38.03 -14.49 -7.09
N SER A 171 38.73 -14.96 -6.06
CA SER A 171 40.17 -15.28 -6.14
C SER A 171 40.38 -16.49 -7.02
N GLU A 172 41.37 -16.37 -7.92
CA GLU A 172 41.95 -17.41 -8.77
C GLU A 172 42.36 -18.66 -8.00
#